data_2758b93f08a03eeae14b8249e0f87841
#
_entry.id   2758b93f08a03eeae14b8249e0f87841
#
_cell.length_a   1.000
_cell.length_b   1.000
_cell.length_c   1.000
_cell.angle_alpha   90.00
_cell.angle_beta   90.00
_cell.angle_gamma   90.00
#
_symmetry.space_group_name_H-M   'P 1'
#
loop_
_entity.id
_entity.type
_entity.pdbx_description
1 polymer ?
#
loop_
_entity_poly.entity_id
_entity_poly.type
_entity_poly.pdbx_seq_one_letter_code
_entity_poly.pdbx_strand_id
1 'polypeptide(L)'
;MKLNIVLADDHQMFRHALRALLEKEADLEVVGEAADGEALLRIIGEQAVDIVCIDIGMTGMNGIEATRRLLALRPDIRVIGLSAYADRQFVIDLLNAGALGYVTKAEASDELLRAIHNVRQGRTYLCPDVAGAVASALRFDTDLRTGTHPLTARERQVLQLIAEGHTSARIAERLHVAPSTVEVHRRNIMRKLGLHNVAELTRYA
;
A
#
# COMPACT_ATOMS: atom_id res chain seq x y z
N MET A 1 -18.16 -20.57 11.00
CA MET A 1 -16.71 -20.46 11.24
C MET A 1 -16.35 -18.99 11.08
N LYS A 2 -15.75 -18.37 12.09
CA LYS A 2 -15.33 -16.98 12.00
C LYS A 2 -14.11 -16.83 11.08
N LEU A 3 -13.99 -15.69 10.40
CA LEU A 3 -12.80 -15.32 9.65
C LEU A 3 -11.77 -14.68 10.57
N ASN A 4 -10.56 -15.22 10.58
CA ASN A 4 -9.44 -14.73 11.36
C ASN A 4 -8.71 -13.61 10.61
N ILE A 5 -8.72 -12.42 11.20
CA ILE A 5 -8.15 -11.21 10.60
C ILE A 5 -6.94 -10.74 11.40
N VAL A 6 -5.88 -10.34 10.72
CA VAL A 6 -4.75 -9.61 11.31
C VAL A 6 -4.73 -8.19 10.77
N LEU A 7 -4.51 -7.24 11.67
CA LEU A 7 -4.35 -5.82 11.36
C LEU A 7 -2.87 -5.45 11.46
N ALA A 8 -2.30 -4.89 10.40
CA ALA A 8 -0.92 -4.42 10.36
C ALA A 8 -0.87 -2.94 9.97
N ASP A 9 -0.53 -2.06 10.91
CA ASP A 9 -0.46 -0.60 10.73
C ASP A 9 0.44 -0.02 11.83
N ASP A 10 1.31 0.92 11.56
CA ASP A 10 2.14 1.56 12.59
C ASP A 10 1.39 2.63 13.40
N HIS A 11 0.18 3.01 12.99
CA HIS A 11 -0.69 3.94 13.70
C HIS A 11 -1.63 3.20 14.67
N GLN A 12 -1.26 3.14 15.93
CA GLN A 12 -2.01 2.41 16.97
C GLN A 12 -3.49 2.81 17.06
N MET A 13 -3.80 4.11 17.02
CA MET A 13 -5.18 4.59 17.09
C MET A 13 -6.03 4.09 15.93
N PHE A 14 -5.46 4.04 14.73
CA PHE A 14 -6.16 3.53 13.55
C PHE A 14 -6.41 2.02 13.65
N ARG A 15 -5.43 1.24 14.11
CA ARG A 15 -5.63 -0.20 14.38
C ARG A 15 -6.75 -0.44 15.37
N HIS A 16 -6.78 0.31 16.50
CA HIS A 16 -7.85 0.18 17.50
C HIS A 16 -9.22 0.51 16.92
N ALA A 17 -9.32 1.54 16.07
CA ALA A 17 -10.58 1.90 15.42
C ALA A 17 -11.06 0.79 14.47
N LEU A 18 -10.16 0.21 13.67
CA LEU A 18 -10.47 -0.91 12.78
C LEU A 18 -10.87 -2.16 13.57
N ARG A 19 -10.16 -2.48 14.66
CA ARG A 19 -10.52 -3.58 15.54
C ARG A 19 -11.94 -3.42 16.07
N ALA A 20 -12.26 -2.25 16.62
CA ALA A 20 -13.59 -1.95 17.16
C ALA A 20 -14.70 -2.00 16.07
N LEU A 21 -14.36 -1.69 14.81
CA LEU A 21 -15.27 -1.86 13.69
C LEU A 21 -15.53 -3.34 13.38
N LEU A 22 -14.47 -4.13 13.25
CA LEU A 22 -14.54 -5.53 12.85
C LEU A 22 -15.16 -6.43 13.93
N GLU A 23 -14.93 -6.15 15.21
CA GLU A 23 -15.50 -6.91 16.34
C GLU A 23 -17.02 -6.75 16.49
N LYS A 24 -17.66 -5.81 15.78
CA LYS A 24 -19.12 -5.72 15.70
C LYS A 24 -19.74 -6.80 14.82
N GLU A 25 -18.95 -7.38 13.92
CA GLU A 25 -19.40 -8.42 13.01
C GLU A 25 -19.23 -9.80 13.64
N ALA A 26 -20.32 -10.56 13.76
CA ALA A 26 -20.34 -11.83 14.48
C ALA A 26 -19.49 -12.94 13.80
N ASP A 27 -19.22 -12.79 12.50
CA ASP A 27 -18.47 -13.76 11.69
C ASP A 27 -17.01 -13.35 11.46
N LEU A 28 -16.54 -12.24 12.07
CA LEU A 28 -15.15 -11.79 12.02
C LEU A 28 -14.48 -11.90 13.39
N GLU A 29 -13.17 -12.12 13.41
CA GLU A 29 -12.34 -12.14 14.62
C GLU A 29 -10.96 -11.56 14.33
N VAL A 30 -10.58 -10.52 15.08
CA VAL A 30 -9.23 -9.95 15.01
C VAL A 30 -8.31 -10.76 15.91
N VAL A 31 -7.57 -11.69 15.32
CA VAL A 31 -6.67 -12.61 16.03
C VAL A 31 -5.29 -12.03 16.31
N GLY A 32 -4.89 -10.96 15.63
CA GLY A 32 -3.57 -10.35 15.85
C GLY A 32 -3.48 -8.91 15.36
N GLU A 33 -2.52 -8.18 15.95
CA GLU A 33 -2.16 -6.82 15.57
C GLU A 33 -0.65 -6.70 15.41
N ALA A 34 -0.18 -6.07 14.35
CA ALA A 34 1.22 -5.82 14.06
C ALA A 34 1.47 -4.31 13.87
N ALA A 35 2.55 -3.79 14.39
CA ALA A 35 2.97 -2.41 14.20
C ALA A 35 3.94 -2.24 13.01
N ASP A 36 4.46 -3.35 12.47
CA ASP A 36 5.41 -3.38 11.37
C ASP A 36 5.32 -4.71 10.60
N GLY A 37 6.01 -4.79 9.46
CA GLY A 37 6.00 -5.97 8.61
C GLY A 37 6.68 -7.20 9.24
N GLU A 38 7.67 -7.03 10.12
CA GLU A 38 8.35 -8.15 10.77
C GLU A 38 7.45 -8.79 11.84
N ALA A 39 6.75 -7.96 12.61
CA ALA A 39 5.76 -8.43 13.58
C ALA A 39 4.63 -9.18 12.88
N LEU A 40 4.15 -8.67 11.73
CA LEU A 40 3.16 -9.36 10.90
C LEU A 40 3.63 -10.76 10.49
N LEU A 41 4.86 -10.87 9.93
CA LEU A 41 5.39 -12.17 9.49
C LEU A 41 5.51 -13.18 10.62
N ARG A 42 5.80 -12.76 11.85
CA ARG A 42 5.79 -13.63 13.03
C ARG A 42 4.39 -14.15 13.35
N ILE A 43 3.40 -13.25 13.39
CA ILE A 43 2.01 -13.59 13.71
C ILE A 43 1.46 -14.63 12.72
N ILE A 44 1.66 -14.45 11.42
CA ILE A 44 1.17 -15.39 10.41
C ILE A 44 1.85 -16.77 10.45
N GLY A 45 3.06 -16.84 11.03
CA GLY A 45 3.75 -18.11 11.26
C GLY A 45 3.21 -18.89 12.45
N GLU A 46 2.57 -18.22 13.40
CA GLU A 46 2.12 -18.80 14.67
C GLU A 46 0.61 -19.03 14.75
N GLN A 47 -0.17 -18.35 13.93
CA GLN A 47 -1.62 -18.32 14.00
C GLN A 47 -2.29 -18.69 12.68
N ALA A 48 -3.50 -19.23 12.76
CA ALA A 48 -4.36 -19.39 11.60
C ALA A 48 -4.96 -18.03 11.23
N VAL A 49 -4.63 -17.54 10.03
CA VAL A 49 -5.05 -16.24 9.51
C VAL A 49 -5.66 -16.43 8.14
N ASP A 50 -6.84 -15.83 7.91
CA ASP A 50 -7.55 -15.87 6.63
C ASP A 50 -7.33 -14.59 5.82
N ILE A 51 -7.36 -13.44 6.51
CA ILE A 51 -7.23 -12.12 5.89
C ILE A 51 -6.24 -11.25 6.66
N VAL A 52 -5.40 -10.53 5.95
CA VAL A 52 -4.54 -9.47 6.49
C VAL A 52 -4.96 -8.13 5.93
N CYS A 53 -5.29 -7.17 6.81
CA CYS A 53 -5.46 -5.77 6.45
C CYS A 53 -4.14 -5.05 6.77
N ILE A 54 -3.45 -4.53 5.75
CA ILE A 54 -2.08 -4.03 5.89
C ILE A 54 -1.94 -2.58 5.42
N ASP A 55 -1.38 -1.73 6.26
CA ASP A 55 -0.95 -0.39 5.85
C ASP A 55 0.23 -0.48 4.88
N ILE A 56 0.13 0.23 3.77
CA ILE A 56 1.23 0.32 2.78
C ILE A 56 2.38 1.15 3.33
N GLY A 57 2.07 2.17 4.15
CA GLY A 57 3.02 3.20 4.60
C GLY A 57 3.85 2.85 5.84
N MET A 58 3.80 1.61 6.35
CA MET A 58 4.51 1.23 7.57
C MET A 58 6.00 1.54 7.52
N THR A 59 6.55 1.92 8.68
CA THR A 59 7.98 2.15 8.86
C THR A 59 8.78 0.84 8.78
N GLY A 60 10.03 0.90 8.32
CA GLY A 60 10.88 -0.29 8.14
C GLY A 60 10.46 -1.10 6.90
N MET A 61 9.89 -2.28 7.09
CA MET A 61 9.33 -3.08 6.02
C MET A 61 7.96 -2.53 5.64
N ASN A 62 7.86 -1.91 4.44
CA ASN A 62 6.58 -1.38 3.95
C ASN A 62 5.58 -2.50 3.61
N GLY A 63 4.28 -2.14 3.55
CA GLY A 63 3.20 -3.11 3.34
C GLY A 63 3.26 -3.87 2.02
N ILE A 64 3.84 -3.30 0.95
CA ILE A 64 4.00 -4.00 -0.34
C ILE A 64 5.03 -5.13 -0.23
N GLU A 65 6.17 -4.85 0.39
CA GLU A 65 7.21 -5.87 0.61
C GLU A 65 6.74 -6.93 1.61
N ALA A 66 6.07 -6.51 2.69
CA ALA A 66 5.47 -7.44 3.65
C ALA A 66 4.44 -8.36 2.98
N THR A 67 3.60 -7.83 2.08
CA THR A 67 2.64 -8.61 1.29
C THR A 67 3.33 -9.67 0.44
N ARG A 68 4.42 -9.31 -0.29
CA ARG A 68 5.16 -10.29 -1.09
C ARG A 68 5.71 -11.43 -0.26
N ARG A 69 6.36 -11.11 0.88
CA ARG A 69 6.94 -12.11 1.78
C ARG A 69 5.87 -12.98 2.43
N LEU A 70 4.78 -12.36 2.88
CA LEU A 70 3.63 -13.04 3.45
C LEU A 70 3.09 -14.09 2.47
N LEU A 71 2.76 -13.68 1.25
CA LEU A 71 2.16 -14.56 0.24
C LEU A 71 3.14 -15.61 -0.31
N ALA A 72 4.45 -15.36 -0.25
CA ALA A 72 5.46 -16.39 -0.53
C ALA A 72 5.48 -17.48 0.55
N LEU A 73 5.18 -17.15 1.81
CA LEU A 73 5.11 -18.10 2.93
C LEU A 73 3.73 -18.77 3.05
N ARG A 74 2.67 -17.99 2.87
CA ARG A 74 1.27 -18.39 3.06
C ARG A 74 0.40 -17.86 1.90
N PRO A 75 0.40 -18.54 0.75
CA PRO A 75 -0.36 -18.14 -0.44
C PRO A 75 -1.88 -18.25 -0.27
N ASP A 76 -2.33 -18.92 0.76
CA ASP A 76 -3.74 -19.10 1.14
C ASP A 76 -4.33 -17.83 1.81
N ILE A 77 -3.50 -16.98 2.39
CA ILE A 77 -3.94 -15.74 3.05
C ILE A 77 -4.33 -14.70 2.00
N ARG A 78 -5.41 -13.99 2.27
CA ARG A 78 -5.85 -12.88 1.42
C ARG A 78 -5.41 -11.55 2.03
N VAL A 79 -4.97 -10.62 1.18
CA VAL A 79 -4.44 -9.33 1.63
C VAL A 79 -5.31 -8.18 1.12
N ILE A 80 -5.65 -7.26 2.02
CA ILE A 80 -6.29 -5.98 1.74
C ILE A 80 -5.33 -4.88 2.17
N GLY A 81 -4.89 -4.05 1.23
CA GLY A 81 -4.08 -2.88 1.53
C GLY A 81 -4.90 -1.70 2.02
N LEU A 82 -4.35 -1.02 3.01
CA LEU A 82 -4.85 0.23 3.54
C LEU A 82 -3.84 1.33 3.21
N SER A 83 -4.31 2.49 2.75
CA SER A 83 -3.43 3.60 2.40
C SER A 83 -4.06 4.95 2.71
N ALA A 84 -3.25 5.91 3.11
CA ALA A 84 -3.69 7.30 3.24
C ALA A 84 -4.01 7.96 1.88
N TYR A 85 -3.59 7.34 0.78
CA TYR A 85 -3.66 7.92 -0.57
C TYR A 85 -4.24 6.94 -1.60
N ALA A 86 -4.99 7.46 -2.56
CA ALA A 86 -5.47 6.75 -3.74
C ALA A 86 -4.45 6.84 -4.91
N ASP A 87 -3.15 6.68 -4.63
CA ASP A 87 -2.12 6.74 -5.67
C ASP A 87 -2.11 5.46 -6.50
N ARG A 88 -2.32 5.62 -7.82
CA ARG A 88 -2.35 4.51 -8.80
C ARG A 88 -1.16 3.57 -8.68
N GLN A 89 0.05 4.11 -8.46
CA GLN A 89 1.25 3.28 -8.44
C GLN A 89 1.26 2.34 -7.24
N PHE A 90 0.86 2.82 -6.07
CA PHE A 90 0.74 1.98 -4.88
C PHE A 90 -0.32 0.89 -5.06
N VAL A 91 -1.44 1.22 -5.72
CA VAL A 91 -2.48 0.24 -6.06
C VAL A 91 -1.90 -0.86 -6.94
N ILE A 92 -1.24 -0.49 -8.05
CA ILE A 92 -0.65 -1.44 -8.99
C ILE A 92 0.44 -2.29 -8.32
N ASP A 93 1.34 -1.68 -7.56
CA ASP A 93 2.45 -2.37 -6.91
C ASP A 93 1.94 -3.35 -5.84
N LEU A 94 0.87 -3.00 -5.12
CA LEU A 94 0.27 -3.88 -4.13
C LEU A 94 -0.50 -5.05 -4.77
N LEU A 95 -1.28 -4.79 -5.83
CA LEU A 95 -1.97 -5.84 -6.59
C LEU A 95 -0.95 -6.80 -7.25
N ASN A 96 0.14 -6.27 -7.80
CA ASN A 96 1.24 -7.08 -8.33
C ASN A 96 1.98 -7.88 -7.24
N ALA A 97 1.94 -7.42 -6.00
CA ALA A 97 2.44 -8.19 -4.85
C ALA A 97 1.49 -9.34 -4.45
N GLY A 98 0.28 -9.39 -5.03
CA GLY A 98 -0.71 -10.44 -4.83
C GLY A 98 -1.88 -10.06 -3.91
N ALA A 99 -2.00 -8.80 -3.47
CA ALA A 99 -3.15 -8.36 -2.71
C ALA A 99 -4.43 -8.42 -3.55
N LEU A 100 -5.55 -8.73 -2.91
CA LEU A 100 -6.88 -8.78 -3.53
C LEU A 100 -7.73 -7.54 -3.22
N GLY A 101 -7.36 -6.74 -2.24
CA GLY A 101 -8.12 -5.55 -1.86
C GLY A 101 -7.25 -4.31 -1.72
N TYR A 102 -7.85 -3.15 -1.99
CA TYR A 102 -7.26 -1.84 -1.69
C TYR A 102 -8.34 -0.87 -1.23
N VAL A 103 -8.14 -0.27 -0.05
CA VAL A 103 -9.06 0.68 0.58
C VAL A 103 -8.25 1.88 1.07
N THR A 104 -8.76 3.10 0.87
CA THR A 104 -8.16 4.28 1.48
C THR A 104 -8.50 4.34 2.98
N LYS A 105 -7.57 4.82 3.80
CA LYS A 105 -7.82 4.98 5.24
C LYS A 105 -8.99 5.94 5.53
N ALA A 106 -9.25 6.89 4.63
CA ALA A 106 -10.37 7.83 4.74
C ALA A 106 -11.74 7.14 4.60
N GLU A 107 -11.83 6.11 3.75
CA GLU A 107 -13.07 5.35 3.50
C GLU A 107 -13.14 4.03 4.29
N ALA A 108 -12.13 3.72 5.11
CA ALA A 108 -12.01 2.40 5.74
C ALA A 108 -13.20 2.02 6.61
N SER A 109 -13.90 2.97 7.25
CA SER A 109 -15.10 2.71 8.04
C SER A 109 -16.24 2.10 7.22
N ASP A 110 -16.41 2.52 5.99
CA ASP A 110 -17.54 2.14 5.14
C ASP A 110 -17.16 1.03 4.15
N GLU A 111 -15.90 1.03 3.69
CA GLU A 111 -15.45 0.18 2.59
C GLU A 111 -14.70 -1.08 3.05
N LEU A 112 -14.14 -1.12 4.28
CA LEU A 112 -13.37 -2.28 4.72
C LEU A 112 -14.21 -3.56 4.83
N LEU A 113 -15.43 -3.46 5.36
CA LEU A 113 -16.33 -4.61 5.45
C LEU A 113 -16.73 -5.13 4.07
N ARG A 114 -16.96 -4.23 3.11
CA ARG A 114 -17.23 -4.59 1.72
C ARG A 114 -16.01 -5.26 1.07
N ALA A 115 -14.81 -4.74 1.33
CA ALA A 115 -13.56 -5.33 0.86
C ALA A 115 -13.38 -6.75 1.41
N ILE A 116 -13.55 -6.95 2.72
CA ILE A 116 -13.46 -8.27 3.37
C ILE A 116 -14.46 -9.25 2.74
N HIS A 117 -15.73 -8.83 2.55
CA HIS A 117 -16.74 -9.68 1.95
C HIS A 117 -16.38 -10.13 0.52
N ASN A 118 -15.85 -9.23 -0.31
CA ASN A 118 -15.45 -9.57 -1.69
C ASN A 118 -14.18 -10.44 -1.70
N VAL A 119 -13.17 -10.06 -0.93
CA VAL A 119 -11.89 -10.76 -0.87
C VAL A 119 -12.07 -12.17 -0.29
N ARG A 120 -12.96 -12.39 0.68
CA ARG A 120 -13.35 -13.71 1.17
C ARG A 120 -13.84 -14.64 0.05
N GLN A 121 -14.47 -14.08 -0.98
CA GLN A 121 -14.95 -14.85 -2.15
C GLN A 121 -13.89 -14.99 -3.25
N GLY A 122 -12.64 -14.54 -3.01
CA GLY A 122 -11.58 -14.52 -4.01
C GLY A 122 -11.73 -13.43 -5.07
N ARG A 123 -12.59 -12.43 -4.84
CA ARG A 123 -12.81 -11.31 -5.75
C ARG A 123 -11.90 -10.14 -5.39
N THR A 124 -11.36 -9.47 -6.40
CA THR A 124 -10.63 -8.22 -6.19
C THR A 124 -11.59 -7.10 -5.80
N TYR A 125 -11.19 -6.27 -4.85
CA TYR A 125 -11.94 -5.10 -4.40
C TYR A 125 -11.08 -3.85 -4.39
N LEU A 126 -11.55 -2.80 -5.04
CA LEU A 126 -10.97 -1.44 -4.97
C LEU A 126 -12.07 -0.51 -4.48
N CYS A 127 -11.81 0.30 -3.46
CA CYS A 127 -12.79 1.30 -3.03
C CYS A 127 -13.06 2.33 -4.15
N PRO A 128 -14.21 3.02 -4.15
CA PRO A 128 -14.63 3.88 -5.24
C PRO A 128 -13.61 4.93 -5.66
N ASP A 129 -12.95 5.60 -4.71
CA ASP A 129 -11.91 6.59 -4.97
C ASP A 129 -10.73 6.00 -5.74
N VAL A 130 -10.30 4.82 -5.34
CA VAL A 130 -9.18 4.11 -5.98
C VAL A 130 -9.59 3.60 -7.37
N ALA A 131 -10.76 3.00 -7.50
CA ALA A 131 -11.28 2.51 -8.78
C ALA A 131 -11.40 3.65 -9.81
N GLY A 132 -11.89 4.82 -9.37
CA GLY A 132 -11.96 6.03 -10.20
C GLY A 132 -10.59 6.52 -10.66
N ALA A 133 -9.61 6.57 -9.76
CA ALA A 133 -8.23 6.98 -10.07
C ALA A 133 -7.56 6.01 -11.07
N VAL A 134 -7.71 4.70 -10.88
CA VAL A 134 -7.18 3.68 -11.79
C VAL A 134 -7.87 3.74 -13.15
N ALA A 135 -9.21 3.84 -13.20
CA ALA A 135 -9.97 3.92 -14.45
C ALA A 135 -9.64 5.18 -15.26
N SER A 136 -9.50 6.33 -14.59
CA SER A 136 -9.08 7.57 -15.23
C SER A 136 -7.69 7.44 -15.83
N ALA A 137 -6.75 6.86 -15.09
CA ALA A 137 -5.39 6.65 -15.58
C ALA A 137 -5.34 5.69 -16.79
N LEU A 138 -6.16 4.64 -16.83
CA LEU A 138 -6.25 3.74 -17.99
C LEU A 138 -6.79 4.45 -19.24
N ARG A 139 -7.71 5.40 -19.10
CA ARG A 139 -8.20 6.20 -20.24
C ARG A 139 -7.12 7.12 -20.80
N PHE A 140 -6.26 7.70 -19.96
CA PHE A 140 -5.12 8.53 -20.39
C PHE A 140 -3.97 7.69 -20.98
N ASP A 141 -3.75 6.45 -20.55
CA ASP A 141 -2.72 5.55 -21.12
C ASP A 141 -3.06 5.07 -22.54
N THR A 142 -4.33 5.12 -22.96
CA THR A 142 -4.73 4.77 -24.34
C THR A 142 -4.26 5.85 -25.35
N ASP A 143 -4.06 7.09 -24.90
CA ASP A 143 -3.52 8.19 -25.73
C ASP A 143 -1.98 8.24 -25.77
N LEU A 144 -1.28 7.47 -24.92
CA LEU A 144 0.17 7.53 -24.73
C LEU A 144 0.91 6.26 -25.17
N ARG A 145 0.64 5.80 -26.42
CA ARG A 145 1.51 4.81 -27.11
C ARG A 145 2.82 5.44 -27.61
N THR A 146 3.28 6.51 -27.01
CA THR A 146 4.59 7.13 -27.26
C THR A 146 5.39 7.23 -25.96
N GLY A 147 6.24 6.30 -25.78
CA GLY A 147 7.53 6.09 -25.08
C GLY A 147 7.99 6.93 -23.89
N THR A 148 7.24 7.85 -23.32
CA THR A 148 7.66 8.63 -22.16
C THR A 148 6.52 8.71 -21.13
N HIS A 149 6.61 7.94 -20.05
CA HIS A 149 5.67 8.05 -18.93
C HIS A 149 5.94 9.36 -18.17
N PRO A 150 5.03 10.36 -18.20
CA PRO A 150 5.23 11.60 -17.46
C PRO A 150 5.25 11.30 -15.94
N LEU A 151 6.11 12.03 -15.23
CA LEU A 151 6.15 11.96 -13.78
C LEU A 151 4.81 12.44 -13.19
N THR A 152 4.30 11.76 -12.19
CA THR A 152 3.14 12.21 -11.41
C THR A 152 3.46 13.51 -10.68
N ALA A 153 2.44 14.23 -10.20
CA ALA A 153 2.65 15.44 -9.40
C ALA A 153 3.54 15.20 -8.19
N ARG A 154 3.36 14.04 -7.53
CA ARG A 154 4.14 13.64 -6.36
C ARG A 154 5.59 13.28 -6.72
N GLU A 155 5.81 12.58 -7.81
CA GLU A 155 7.15 12.27 -8.32
C GLU A 155 7.90 13.56 -8.72
N ARG A 156 7.22 14.53 -9.32
CA ARG A 156 7.81 15.85 -9.61
C ARG A 156 8.23 16.60 -8.35
N GLN A 157 7.38 16.59 -7.30
CA GLN A 157 7.73 17.18 -6.00
C GLN A 157 8.95 16.52 -5.38
N VAL A 158 9.00 15.18 -5.41
CA VAL A 158 10.14 14.43 -4.90
C VAL A 158 11.40 14.74 -5.73
N LEU A 159 11.30 14.76 -7.05
CA LEU A 159 12.41 15.07 -7.95
C LEU A 159 12.95 16.49 -7.70
N GLN A 160 12.06 17.47 -7.54
CA GLN A 160 12.44 18.84 -7.20
C GLN A 160 13.22 18.91 -5.87
N LEU A 161 12.74 18.23 -4.83
CA LEU A 161 13.42 18.23 -3.54
C LEU A 161 14.78 17.48 -3.58
N ILE A 162 14.93 16.49 -4.47
CA ILE A 162 16.21 15.86 -4.77
C ILE A 162 17.16 16.86 -5.44
N ALA A 163 16.66 17.63 -6.42
CA ALA A 163 17.42 18.70 -7.08
C ALA A 163 17.90 19.77 -6.08
N GLU A 164 17.07 20.08 -5.09
CA GLU A 164 17.39 20.99 -3.98
C GLU A 164 18.40 20.39 -2.97
N GLY A 165 18.86 19.14 -3.17
CA GLY A 165 19.86 18.48 -2.35
C GLY A 165 19.32 17.88 -1.04
N HIS A 166 18.00 17.67 -0.92
CA HIS A 166 17.41 17.08 0.27
C HIS A 166 17.60 15.56 0.32
N THR A 167 17.90 15.03 1.51
CA THR A 167 17.93 13.59 1.78
C THR A 167 16.52 13.02 1.82
N SER A 168 16.38 11.69 1.61
CA SER A 168 15.07 11.01 1.66
C SER A 168 14.36 11.22 2.99
N ALA A 169 15.08 11.28 4.11
CA ALA A 169 14.51 11.58 5.43
C ALA A 169 13.92 13.00 5.48
N ARG A 170 14.64 13.99 4.94
CA ARG A 170 14.19 15.39 4.90
C ARG A 170 13.04 15.62 3.93
N ILE A 171 13.02 14.88 2.81
CA ILE A 171 11.91 14.88 1.86
C ILE A 171 10.67 14.27 2.52
N ALA A 172 10.82 13.16 3.23
CA ALA A 172 9.74 12.50 3.95
C ALA A 172 9.09 13.43 4.98
N GLU A 173 9.90 14.13 5.78
CA GLU A 173 9.44 15.12 6.76
C GLU A 173 8.63 16.25 6.09
N ARG A 174 9.18 16.86 5.02
CA ARG A 174 8.50 17.96 4.29
C ARG A 174 7.20 17.54 3.61
N LEU A 175 7.14 16.31 3.17
CA LEU A 175 5.99 15.78 2.46
C LEU A 175 5.00 15.03 3.35
N HIS A 176 5.28 14.96 4.67
CA HIS A 176 4.49 14.23 5.68
C HIS A 176 4.24 12.76 5.30
N VAL A 177 5.29 12.07 4.86
CA VAL A 177 5.26 10.64 4.50
C VAL A 177 6.40 9.88 5.15
N ALA A 178 6.35 8.55 5.16
CA ALA A 178 7.46 7.74 5.62
C ALA A 178 8.67 7.84 4.66
N PRO A 179 9.93 7.77 5.16
CA PRO A 179 11.13 7.72 4.31
C PRO A 179 11.09 6.60 3.27
N SER A 180 10.52 5.45 3.60
CA SER A 180 10.30 4.32 2.68
C SER A 180 9.40 4.71 1.49
N THR A 181 8.42 5.56 1.70
CA THR A 181 7.55 6.09 0.63
C THR A 181 8.35 6.96 -0.35
N VAL A 182 9.28 7.76 0.15
CA VAL A 182 10.17 8.57 -0.69
C VAL A 182 11.08 7.68 -1.53
N GLU A 183 11.59 6.58 -0.97
CA GLU A 183 12.41 5.61 -1.73
C GLU A 183 11.60 4.91 -2.84
N VAL A 184 10.33 4.63 -2.61
CA VAL A 184 9.43 4.12 -3.66
C VAL A 184 9.28 5.15 -4.78
N HIS A 185 9.02 6.42 -4.46
CA HIS A 185 8.94 7.48 -5.48
C HIS A 185 10.25 7.63 -6.25
N ARG A 186 11.41 7.61 -5.59
CA ARG A 186 12.73 7.67 -6.25
C ARG A 186 12.92 6.52 -7.24
N ARG A 187 12.57 5.30 -6.85
CA ARG A 187 12.65 4.11 -7.73
C ARG A 187 11.73 4.25 -8.94
N ASN A 188 10.51 4.75 -8.74
CA ASN A 188 9.56 4.97 -9.83
C ASN A 188 10.02 6.06 -10.78
N ILE A 189 10.57 7.17 -10.28
CA ILE A 189 11.15 8.24 -11.10
C ILE A 189 12.29 7.67 -11.95
N MET A 190 13.23 6.95 -11.35
CA MET A 190 14.35 6.34 -12.07
C MET A 190 13.85 5.41 -13.19
N ARG A 191 12.87 4.54 -12.90
CA ARG A 191 12.28 3.65 -13.90
C ARG A 191 11.63 4.43 -15.06
N LYS A 192 10.86 5.48 -14.76
CA LYS A 192 10.17 6.30 -15.76
C LYS A 192 11.12 7.12 -16.64
N LEU A 193 12.24 7.55 -16.08
CA LEU A 193 13.25 8.35 -16.77
C LEU A 193 14.39 7.49 -17.38
N GLY A 194 14.34 6.16 -17.21
CA GLY A 194 15.38 5.26 -17.71
C GLY A 194 16.73 5.42 -16.98
N LEU A 195 16.72 5.86 -15.71
CA LEU A 195 17.90 6.07 -14.89
C LEU A 195 18.19 4.82 -14.06
N HIS A 196 19.47 4.48 -13.90
CA HIS A 196 19.87 3.20 -13.30
C HIS A 196 20.40 3.32 -11.87
N ASN A 197 20.70 4.54 -11.41
CA ASN A 197 21.21 4.77 -10.06
C ASN A 197 20.85 6.18 -9.53
N VAL A 198 21.04 6.35 -8.22
CA VAL A 198 20.71 7.60 -7.51
C VAL A 198 21.60 8.78 -7.98
N ALA A 199 22.85 8.52 -8.37
CA ALA A 199 23.73 9.57 -8.86
C ALA A 199 23.24 10.13 -10.21
N GLU A 200 22.74 9.26 -11.08
CA GLU A 200 22.09 9.68 -12.34
C GLU A 200 20.81 10.49 -12.06
N LEU A 201 20.00 10.05 -11.08
CA LEU A 201 18.81 10.76 -10.67
C LEU A 201 19.15 12.17 -10.14
N THR A 202 20.14 12.30 -9.28
CA THR A 202 20.57 13.60 -8.72
C THR A 202 21.15 14.52 -9.78
N ARG A 203 21.82 13.96 -10.79
CA ARG A 203 22.36 14.77 -11.92
C ARG A 203 21.28 15.18 -12.91
N TYR A 204 20.21 14.40 -13.04
CA TYR A 204 19.06 14.71 -13.91
C TYR A 204 18.15 15.76 -13.26
N ALA A 205 17.99 15.74 -11.93
CA ALA A 205 17.16 16.65 -11.15
C ALA A 205 17.73 18.06 -11.10
#